data_db2c5bfaf79afc7efabcf9ed4dff1748
#
_entry.id   db2c5bfaf79afc7efabcf9ed4dff1748
#
_cell.length_a   1.000
_cell.length_b   1.000
_cell.length_c   1.000
_cell.angle_alpha   90.00
_cell.angle_beta   90.00
_cell.angle_gamma   90.00
#
_symmetry.space_group_name_H-M   'P 1'
#
loop_
_entity.id
_entity.type
_entity.pdbx_description
1 polymer ?
#
loop_
_entity_poly.entity_id
_entity_poly.type
_entity_poly.pdbx_seq_one_letter_code
_entity_poly.pdbx_strand_id
1 'polypeptide(L)'
;MWVTARAKTKGRGRKQVNILALKFPEVSQLFYWPDFAFQGTPLAMNKTVLIYLAALVLTLWVFLTAGSKKSLVPSGMSHVAEGGINFVEDSIVMQTMGADGKKYVPFLTTMFFFIFFSNIFEVVPFVQFPANAKMSVPLALSLMVWVIYNYLGVKNQGFFGYMKNSLFPPGVPKALYLIVTPIEFFSVFIIRPLSLAIRLWANMVAGHLLLVTFAVLSATLWDSTYVGAIAPAAMLVIMTAFEIVVSFLQAFIFTILTAVYMGGAIHPEH
;
A
#
# COMPACT_ATOMS: atom_id res chain seq x y z
N MET A 1 -25.23 45.63 62.87
CA MET A 1 -25.80 44.86 61.76
C MET A 1 -24.80 44.90 60.59
N TRP A 2 -23.92 43.88 60.51
CA TRP A 2 -22.72 43.91 59.69
C TRP A 2 -22.99 43.08 58.45
N VAL A 3 -22.93 43.70 57.25
CA VAL A 3 -22.99 43.03 55.98
C VAL A 3 -21.58 42.76 55.45
N THR A 4 -21.15 41.51 55.53
CA THR A 4 -19.87 41.07 54.97
C THR A 4 -19.97 40.88 53.50
N ALA A 5 -19.32 41.74 52.70
CA ALA A 5 -19.13 41.59 51.27
C ALA A 5 -18.09 40.49 51.00
N ARG A 6 -18.53 39.38 50.47
CA ARG A 6 -17.65 38.28 50.01
C ARG A 6 -17.10 38.65 48.63
N ALA A 7 -15.83 38.99 48.55
CA ALA A 7 -15.09 39.16 47.31
C ALA A 7 -15.05 37.80 46.54
N LYS A 8 -15.66 37.73 45.38
CA LYS A 8 -15.53 36.63 44.43
C LYS A 8 -14.15 36.73 43.78
N THR A 9 -13.19 36.00 44.27
CA THR A 9 -11.94 35.73 43.55
C THR A 9 -12.25 34.90 42.32
N LYS A 10 -12.15 35.54 41.17
CA LYS A 10 -12.28 34.92 39.84
C LYS A 10 -11.02 34.08 39.60
N GLY A 11 -11.02 32.86 40.12
CA GLY A 11 -9.97 31.88 39.83
C GLY A 11 -9.98 31.57 38.32
N ARG A 12 -8.88 31.93 37.69
CA ARG A 12 -8.53 31.40 36.34
C ARG A 12 -8.41 29.89 36.49
N GLY A 13 -9.52 29.17 36.27
CA GLY A 13 -9.52 27.72 36.18
C GLY A 13 -8.65 27.30 35.03
N ARG A 14 -7.46 26.79 35.32
CA ARG A 14 -6.75 25.93 34.38
C ARG A 14 -7.72 24.82 34.03
N LYS A 15 -8.24 24.84 32.80
CA LYS A 15 -8.95 23.68 32.24
C LYS A 15 -7.97 22.51 32.30
N GLN A 16 -8.12 21.65 33.29
CA GLN A 16 -7.39 20.37 33.28
C GLN A 16 -7.80 19.64 32.00
N VAL A 17 -6.83 19.42 31.12
CA VAL A 17 -7.02 18.60 29.95
C VAL A 17 -7.30 17.19 30.44
N ASN A 18 -8.54 16.79 30.33
CA ASN A 18 -8.93 15.43 30.64
C ASN A 18 -8.47 14.58 29.44
N ILE A 19 -7.22 14.10 29.49
CA ILE A 19 -6.61 13.24 28.45
C ILE A 19 -7.49 11.99 28.24
N LEU A 20 -8.27 11.59 29.25
CA LEU A 20 -9.28 10.51 29.16
C LEU A 20 -10.55 10.92 28.39
N ALA A 21 -10.73 12.20 28.06
CA ALA A 21 -11.86 12.70 27.26
C ALA A 21 -11.49 12.95 25.78
N LEU A 22 -10.36 12.45 25.31
CA LEU A 22 -10.02 12.40 23.89
C LEU A 22 -11.10 11.58 23.16
N LYS A 23 -12.03 12.26 22.51
CA LYS A 23 -12.98 11.61 21.60
C LYS A 23 -12.23 11.23 20.32
N PHE A 24 -11.61 10.06 20.36
CA PHE A 24 -11.07 9.46 19.14
C PHE A 24 -12.23 9.04 18.25
N PRO A 25 -12.24 9.38 16.96
CA PRO A 25 -13.28 8.89 16.04
C PRO A 25 -13.28 7.37 16.07
N GLU A 26 -14.45 6.76 15.97
CA GLU A 26 -14.54 5.31 15.87
C GLU A 26 -13.74 4.82 14.68
N VAL A 27 -12.90 3.81 14.88
CA VAL A 27 -12.01 3.27 13.84
C VAL A 27 -12.81 2.86 12.59
N SER A 28 -14.03 2.35 12.77
CA SER A 28 -14.93 2.03 11.67
C SER A 28 -15.26 3.22 10.78
N GLN A 29 -15.43 4.42 11.34
CA GLN A 29 -15.79 5.63 10.61
C GLN A 29 -14.63 6.20 9.80
N LEU A 30 -13.38 5.89 10.17
CA LEU A 30 -12.18 6.33 9.44
C LEU A 30 -12.02 5.60 8.10
N PHE A 31 -12.53 4.38 7.98
CA PHE A 31 -12.36 3.52 6.81
C PHE A 31 -13.64 3.28 6.02
N TYR A 32 -14.80 3.69 6.56
CA TYR A 32 -16.10 3.48 5.93
C TYR A 32 -16.68 4.80 5.42
N TRP A 33 -16.92 4.85 4.12
CA TRP A 33 -17.67 5.94 3.49
C TRP A 33 -18.92 5.38 2.84
N PRO A 34 -20.09 6.04 3.02
CA PRO A 34 -21.32 5.60 2.40
C PRO A 34 -21.22 5.69 0.87
N ASP A 35 -21.92 4.77 0.21
CA ASP A 35 -22.04 4.78 -1.24
C ASP A 35 -22.86 6.00 -1.66
N PHE A 36 -22.36 6.81 -2.60
CA PHE A 36 -23.05 8.00 -3.09
C PHE A 36 -23.77 7.77 -4.43
N ALA A 37 -23.42 6.70 -5.17
CA ALA A 37 -24.10 6.32 -6.40
C ALA A 37 -24.26 4.80 -6.49
N PHE A 38 -25.32 4.35 -7.17
CA PHE A 38 -25.64 2.93 -7.39
C PHE A 38 -25.71 2.09 -6.10
N GLN A 39 -26.27 2.64 -5.04
CA GLN A 39 -26.40 1.98 -3.73
C GLN A 39 -27.10 0.63 -3.86
N GLY A 40 -26.55 -0.40 -3.20
CA GLY A 40 -27.12 -1.76 -3.21
C GLY A 40 -26.85 -2.58 -4.47
N THR A 41 -26.06 -2.07 -5.42
CA THR A 41 -25.62 -2.81 -6.60
C THR A 41 -24.14 -3.19 -6.52
N PRO A 42 -23.68 -4.20 -7.30
CA PRO A 42 -22.24 -4.53 -7.38
C PRO A 42 -21.37 -3.40 -7.92
N LEU A 43 -21.97 -2.39 -8.54
CA LEU A 43 -21.32 -1.20 -9.10
C LEU A 43 -21.42 0.02 -8.17
N ALA A 44 -21.69 -0.18 -6.88
CA ALA A 44 -21.79 0.91 -5.91
C ALA A 44 -20.52 1.76 -5.89
N MET A 45 -20.67 3.06 -6.12
CA MET A 45 -19.55 4.01 -6.14
C MET A 45 -19.37 4.63 -4.76
N ASN A 46 -18.22 4.41 -4.18
CA ASN A 46 -17.79 5.08 -2.95
C ASN A 46 -16.44 5.77 -3.16
N LYS A 47 -15.97 6.51 -2.17
CA LYS A 47 -14.69 7.23 -2.24
C LYS A 47 -13.50 6.29 -2.55
N THR A 48 -13.53 5.04 -2.08
CA THR A 48 -12.50 4.04 -2.36
C THR A 48 -12.40 3.73 -3.85
N VAL A 49 -13.54 3.46 -4.51
CA VAL A 49 -13.60 3.18 -5.96
C VAL A 49 -13.10 4.38 -6.77
N LEU A 50 -13.49 5.59 -6.37
CA LEU A 50 -13.07 6.81 -7.05
C LEU A 50 -11.56 7.01 -6.99
N ILE A 51 -10.91 6.72 -5.85
CA ILE A 51 -9.45 6.80 -5.71
C ILE A 51 -8.75 5.76 -6.59
N TYR A 52 -9.25 4.52 -6.65
CA TYR A 52 -8.67 3.52 -7.54
C TYR A 52 -8.82 3.88 -9.01
N LEU A 53 -9.97 4.46 -9.40
CA LEU A 53 -10.15 4.99 -10.75
C LEU A 53 -9.17 6.13 -11.04
N ALA A 54 -8.98 7.04 -10.09
CA ALA A 54 -8.01 8.12 -10.23
C ALA A 54 -6.57 7.59 -10.34
N ALA A 55 -6.19 6.60 -9.52
CA ALA A 55 -4.89 5.94 -9.61
C ALA A 55 -4.69 5.24 -10.97
N LEU A 56 -5.73 4.56 -11.47
CA LEU A 56 -5.71 3.93 -12.79
C LEU A 56 -5.56 4.98 -13.91
N VAL A 57 -6.33 6.05 -13.87
CA VAL A 57 -6.25 7.15 -14.85
C VAL A 57 -4.86 7.78 -14.83
N LEU A 58 -4.28 8.06 -13.65
CA LEU A 58 -2.93 8.58 -13.53
C LEU A 58 -1.89 7.62 -14.10
N THR A 59 -2.02 6.33 -13.81
CA THR A 59 -1.12 5.31 -14.36
C THR A 59 -1.20 5.28 -15.88
N LEU A 60 -2.41 5.24 -16.45
CA LEU A 60 -2.61 5.28 -17.90
C LEU A 60 -2.08 6.58 -18.51
N TRP A 61 -2.31 7.71 -17.86
CA TRP A 61 -1.82 9.00 -18.32
C TRP A 61 -0.28 9.06 -18.41
N VAL A 62 0.44 8.50 -17.42
CA VAL A 62 1.90 8.36 -17.44
C VAL A 62 2.35 7.59 -18.69
N PHE A 63 1.75 6.43 -18.97
CA PHE A 63 2.11 5.61 -20.13
C PHE A 63 1.73 6.24 -21.47
N LEU A 64 0.56 6.88 -21.55
CA LEU A 64 0.13 7.56 -22.78
C LEU A 64 1.02 8.75 -23.11
N THR A 65 1.47 9.50 -22.09
CA THR A 65 2.40 10.60 -22.30
C THR A 65 3.81 10.13 -22.66
N ALA A 66 4.27 8.99 -22.13
CA ALA A 66 5.52 8.37 -22.52
C ALA A 66 5.51 7.91 -23.99
N GLY A 67 4.39 7.27 -24.41
CA GLY A 67 4.27 6.72 -25.76
C GLY A 67 3.95 7.75 -26.85
N SER A 68 3.48 8.95 -26.50
CA SER A 68 3.01 9.95 -27.48
C SER A 68 4.11 10.75 -28.16
N LYS A 69 5.29 10.88 -27.55
CA LYS A 69 6.40 11.67 -28.09
C LYS A 69 7.47 10.79 -28.72
N LYS A 70 7.57 10.81 -30.04
CA LYS A 70 8.62 10.15 -30.83
C LYS A 70 9.94 10.96 -30.90
N SER A 71 10.27 11.76 -29.87
CA SER A 71 11.54 12.51 -29.87
C SER A 71 12.66 11.63 -29.32
N LEU A 72 13.84 11.71 -29.96
CA LEU A 72 15.05 11.00 -29.55
C LEU A 72 15.54 11.38 -28.13
N VAL A 73 15.15 12.58 -27.67
CA VAL A 73 15.45 13.05 -26.31
C VAL A 73 14.14 13.28 -25.59
N PRO A 74 13.84 12.49 -24.55
CA PRO A 74 12.62 12.66 -23.78
C PRO A 74 12.64 14.00 -23.02
N SER A 75 11.51 14.69 -22.96
CA SER A 75 11.38 15.96 -22.24
C SER A 75 10.12 16.02 -21.41
N GLY A 76 10.20 16.66 -20.24
CA GLY A 76 9.05 16.83 -19.34
C GLY A 76 8.53 15.50 -18.78
N MET A 77 7.23 15.25 -18.89
CA MET A 77 6.58 14.06 -18.30
C MET A 77 7.03 12.73 -18.95
N SER A 78 7.41 12.76 -20.23
CA SER A 78 7.97 11.57 -20.89
C SER A 78 9.27 11.10 -20.23
N HIS A 79 10.12 12.04 -19.77
CA HIS A 79 11.34 11.71 -19.05
C HIS A 79 11.07 11.03 -17.69
N VAL A 80 10.05 11.50 -16.97
CA VAL A 80 9.61 10.87 -15.70
C VAL A 80 9.09 9.45 -15.93
N ALA A 81 8.27 9.27 -16.96
CA ALA A 81 7.72 7.97 -17.30
C ALA A 81 8.80 6.97 -17.75
N GLU A 82 9.71 7.38 -18.62
CA GLU A 82 10.85 6.55 -19.04
C GLU A 82 11.80 6.26 -17.88
N GLY A 83 12.08 7.23 -17.02
CA GLY A 83 12.85 7.02 -15.79
C GLY A 83 12.21 5.98 -14.88
N GLY A 84 10.90 6.01 -14.73
CA GLY A 84 10.15 5.00 -13.95
C GLY A 84 10.16 3.61 -14.60
N ILE A 85 10.05 3.53 -15.94
CA ILE A 85 10.15 2.26 -16.68
C ILE A 85 11.56 1.68 -16.53
N ASN A 86 12.59 2.48 -16.74
CA ASN A 86 13.99 2.06 -16.60
C ASN A 86 14.31 1.65 -15.17
N PHE A 87 13.79 2.39 -14.17
CA PHE A 87 13.93 2.00 -12.77
C PHE A 87 13.35 0.61 -12.49
N VAL A 88 12.15 0.29 -12.98
CA VAL A 88 11.54 -1.03 -12.81
C VAL A 88 12.31 -2.09 -13.60
N GLU A 89 12.74 -1.80 -14.84
CA GLU A 89 13.53 -2.73 -15.65
C GLU A 89 14.86 -3.06 -14.97
N ASP A 90 15.66 -2.05 -14.62
CA ASP A 90 17.03 -2.24 -14.12
C ASP A 90 17.06 -2.71 -12.67
N SER A 91 16.22 -2.10 -11.81
CA SER A 91 16.26 -2.38 -10.36
C SER A 91 15.42 -3.59 -9.94
N ILE A 92 14.44 -4.01 -10.75
CA ILE A 92 13.56 -5.12 -10.40
C ILE A 92 13.73 -6.27 -11.38
N VAL A 93 13.41 -6.04 -12.68
CA VAL A 93 13.29 -7.12 -13.65
C VAL A 93 14.64 -7.77 -13.94
N MET A 94 15.66 -6.97 -14.23
CA MET A 94 17.00 -7.49 -14.55
C MET A 94 17.65 -8.22 -13.37
N GLN A 95 17.35 -7.80 -12.15
CA GLN A 95 17.90 -8.43 -10.94
C GLN A 95 17.19 -9.74 -10.54
N THR A 96 15.92 -9.89 -10.91
CA THR A 96 15.09 -11.03 -10.47
C THR A 96 14.83 -12.06 -11.56
N MET A 97 14.65 -11.62 -12.79
CA MET A 97 14.25 -12.45 -13.95
C MET A 97 15.27 -12.45 -15.09
N GLY A 98 16.27 -11.53 -15.03
CA GLY A 98 17.25 -11.37 -16.11
C GLY A 98 16.60 -10.92 -17.43
N ALA A 99 17.25 -11.28 -18.54
CA ALA A 99 16.82 -10.87 -19.88
C ALA A 99 15.43 -11.41 -20.26
N ASP A 100 15.04 -12.59 -19.79
CA ASP A 100 13.73 -13.20 -20.07
C ASP A 100 12.57 -12.44 -19.43
N GLY A 101 12.88 -11.63 -18.41
CA GLY A 101 11.92 -10.76 -17.73
C GLY A 101 11.47 -9.55 -18.54
N LYS A 102 12.21 -9.14 -19.58
CA LYS A 102 11.92 -7.90 -20.34
C LYS A 102 10.49 -7.83 -20.90
N LYS A 103 9.91 -8.96 -21.29
CA LYS A 103 8.52 -9.04 -21.77
C LYS A 103 7.49 -8.69 -20.71
N TYR A 104 7.84 -8.73 -19.41
CA TYR A 104 6.95 -8.42 -18.30
C TYR A 104 7.16 -7.01 -17.73
N VAL A 105 8.16 -6.25 -18.22
CA VAL A 105 8.41 -4.86 -17.80
C VAL A 105 7.14 -4.01 -17.87
N PRO A 106 6.34 -4.00 -18.96
CA PRO A 106 5.14 -3.16 -19.00
C PRO A 106 4.12 -3.52 -17.91
N PHE A 107 3.94 -4.80 -17.62
CA PHE A 107 3.04 -5.27 -16.57
C PHE A 107 3.53 -4.85 -15.17
N LEU A 108 4.79 -5.11 -14.85
CA LEU A 108 5.39 -4.79 -13.56
C LEU A 108 5.45 -3.28 -13.31
N THR A 109 5.76 -2.50 -14.34
CA THR A 109 5.76 -1.03 -14.26
C THR A 109 4.34 -0.49 -14.03
N THR A 110 3.34 -1.02 -14.74
CA THR A 110 1.93 -0.63 -14.54
C THR A 110 1.50 -0.92 -13.11
N MET A 111 1.85 -2.09 -12.58
CA MET A 111 1.53 -2.49 -11.21
C MET A 111 2.24 -1.58 -10.19
N PHE A 112 3.52 -1.26 -10.41
CA PHE A 112 4.28 -0.34 -9.56
C PHE A 112 3.61 1.03 -9.47
N PHE A 113 3.30 1.67 -10.60
CA PHE A 113 2.68 2.98 -10.62
C PHE A 113 1.25 2.96 -10.06
N PHE A 114 0.47 1.91 -10.35
CA PHE A 114 -0.88 1.78 -9.81
C PHE A 114 -0.89 1.68 -8.28
N ILE A 115 -0.01 0.86 -7.70
CA ILE A 115 0.12 0.74 -6.24
C ILE A 115 0.67 2.03 -5.64
N PHE A 116 1.67 2.64 -6.27
CA PHE A 116 2.23 3.90 -5.81
C PHE A 116 1.16 5.00 -5.77
N PHE A 117 0.42 5.20 -6.86
CA PHE A 117 -0.63 6.23 -6.89
C PHE A 117 -1.78 5.92 -5.94
N SER A 118 -2.18 4.66 -5.78
CA SER A 118 -3.23 4.31 -4.82
C SER A 118 -2.83 4.57 -3.37
N ASN A 119 -1.54 4.43 -3.03
CA ASN A 119 -1.03 4.71 -1.70
C ASN A 119 -0.82 6.21 -1.46
N ILE A 120 -0.24 6.93 -2.44
CA ILE A 120 0.09 8.35 -2.27
C ILE A 120 -1.15 9.22 -2.02
N PHE A 121 -2.34 8.81 -2.48
CA PHE A 121 -3.59 9.53 -2.23
C PHE A 121 -3.95 9.67 -0.74
N GLU A 122 -3.42 8.83 0.12
CA GLU A 122 -3.57 8.98 1.57
C GLU A 122 -2.92 10.26 2.08
N VAL A 123 -1.78 10.64 1.50
CA VAL A 123 -0.98 11.79 1.91
C VAL A 123 -1.41 13.08 1.22
N VAL A 124 -2.08 12.99 0.06
CA VAL A 124 -2.52 14.17 -0.71
C VAL A 124 -3.53 14.98 0.10
N PRO A 125 -3.27 16.28 0.38
CA PRO A 125 -4.20 17.16 1.05
C PRO A 125 -5.59 17.13 0.37
N PHE A 126 -6.66 17.24 1.14
CA PHE A 126 -8.08 17.16 0.75
C PHE A 126 -8.59 15.76 0.36
N VAL A 127 -7.75 14.86 -0.07
CA VAL A 127 -8.14 13.46 -0.33
C VAL A 127 -8.03 12.64 0.95
N GLN A 128 -6.84 12.54 1.52
CA GLN A 128 -6.49 11.93 2.81
C GLN A 128 -7.31 10.67 3.14
N PHE A 129 -7.37 9.74 2.20
CA PHE A 129 -8.17 8.53 2.36
C PHE A 129 -7.37 7.28 1.99
N PRO A 130 -7.25 6.32 2.93
CA PRO A 130 -6.48 5.10 2.74
C PRO A 130 -7.27 4.08 1.91
N ALA A 131 -7.18 4.15 0.58
CA ALA A 131 -7.94 3.25 -0.30
C ALA A 131 -7.63 1.77 -0.04
N ASN A 132 -6.34 1.43 0.15
CA ASN A 132 -5.87 0.07 0.41
C ASN A 132 -6.16 -0.43 1.84
N ALA A 133 -6.75 0.38 2.72
CA ALA A 133 -7.24 -0.07 4.03
C ALA A 133 -8.44 -1.03 3.93
N LYS A 134 -9.10 -1.13 2.78
CA LYS A 134 -10.05 -2.20 2.49
C LYS A 134 -9.30 -3.38 1.88
N MET A 135 -9.32 -4.53 2.55
CA MET A 135 -8.60 -5.76 2.14
C MET A 135 -8.99 -6.27 0.74
N SER A 136 -10.14 -5.86 0.20
CA SER A 136 -10.68 -6.37 -1.07
C SER A 136 -9.75 -6.16 -2.26
N VAL A 137 -9.18 -4.94 -2.42
CA VAL A 137 -8.30 -4.65 -3.57
C VAL A 137 -6.88 -5.18 -3.37
N PRO A 138 -6.21 -5.01 -2.20
CA PRO A 138 -4.97 -5.72 -1.91
C PRO A 138 -5.05 -7.23 -2.17
N LEU A 139 -6.15 -7.87 -1.75
CA LEU A 139 -6.38 -9.28 -1.98
C LEU A 139 -6.57 -9.60 -3.48
N ALA A 140 -7.36 -8.81 -4.20
CA ALA A 140 -7.56 -8.98 -5.64
C ALA A 140 -6.24 -8.86 -6.42
N LEU A 141 -5.39 -7.85 -6.09
CA LEU A 141 -4.08 -7.69 -6.72
C LEU A 141 -3.15 -8.87 -6.42
N SER A 142 -3.11 -9.33 -5.18
CA SER A 142 -2.29 -10.48 -4.81
C SER A 142 -2.75 -11.79 -5.43
N LEU A 143 -4.07 -12.00 -5.56
CA LEU A 143 -4.64 -13.15 -6.27
C LEU A 143 -4.38 -13.08 -7.78
N MET A 144 -4.43 -11.89 -8.38
CA MET A 144 -4.03 -11.71 -9.79
C MET A 144 -2.57 -12.13 -10.00
N VAL A 145 -1.66 -11.67 -9.14
CA VAL A 145 -0.24 -12.08 -9.17
C VAL A 145 -0.12 -13.59 -8.99
N TRP A 146 -0.86 -14.17 -8.03
CA TRP A 146 -0.88 -15.61 -7.77
C TRP A 146 -1.29 -16.42 -9.01
N VAL A 147 -2.36 -16.01 -9.69
CA VAL A 147 -2.80 -16.66 -10.95
C VAL A 147 -1.72 -16.54 -12.01
N ILE A 148 -1.11 -15.38 -12.18
CA ILE A 148 -0.10 -15.13 -13.21
C ILE A 148 1.13 -16.01 -13.00
N TYR A 149 1.73 -16.03 -11.80
CA TYR A 149 2.95 -16.83 -11.62
C TYR A 149 2.68 -18.33 -11.67
N ASN A 150 1.53 -18.82 -11.18
CA ASN A 150 1.14 -20.23 -11.33
C ASN A 150 0.92 -20.59 -12.82
N TYR A 151 0.24 -19.71 -13.57
CA TYR A 151 0.06 -19.91 -15.02
C TYR A 151 1.39 -19.97 -15.75
N LEU A 152 2.33 -19.07 -15.44
CA LEU A 152 3.67 -19.06 -16.03
C LEU A 152 4.46 -20.32 -15.66
N GLY A 153 4.37 -20.78 -14.44
CA GLY A 153 5.01 -22.01 -13.99
C GLY A 153 4.49 -23.23 -14.76
N VAL A 154 3.17 -23.37 -14.85
CA VAL A 154 2.55 -24.46 -15.59
C VAL A 154 2.87 -24.39 -17.10
N LYS A 155 2.88 -23.18 -17.68
CA LYS A 155 3.20 -22.99 -19.11
C LYS A 155 4.63 -23.36 -19.46
N ASN A 156 5.60 -23.03 -18.60
CA ASN A 156 7.04 -23.24 -18.88
C ASN A 156 7.51 -24.64 -18.51
N GLN A 157 6.99 -25.24 -17.43
CA GLN A 157 7.47 -26.50 -16.86
C GLN A 157 6.46 -27.67 -17.06
N GLY A 158 5.24 -27.38 -17.54
CA GLY A 158 4.13 -28.31 -17.51
C GLY A 158 3.55 -28.45 -16.09
N PHE A 159 2.30 -28.93 -15.99
CA PHE A 159 1.59 -29.03 -14.71
C PHE A 159 2.34 -29.90 -13.68
N PHE A 160 2.73 -31.12 -14.07
CA PHE A 160 3.43 -32.06 -13.19
C PHE A 160 4.85 -31.59 -12.83
N GLY A 161 5.58 -30.99 -13.79
CA GLY A 161 6.91 -30.41 -13.56
C GLY A 161 6.87 -29.29 -12.55
N TYR A 162 5.95 -28.35 -12.74
CA TYR A 162 5.76 -27.22 -11.83
C TYR A 162 5.37 -27.65 -10.42
N MET A 163 4.40 -28.57 -10.29
CA MET A 163 4.01 -29.11 -8.97
C MET A 163 5.16 -29.82 -8.27
N LYS A 164 5.93 -30.63 -9.03
CA LYS A 164 7.10 -31.31 -8.48
C LYS A 164 8.16 -30.32 -7.97
N ASN A 165 8.52 -29.34 -8.79
CA ASN A 165 9.55 -28.36 -8.42
C ASN A 165 9.10 -27.43 -7.27
N SER A 166 7.80 -27.08 -7.23
CA SER A 166 7.25 -26.23 -6.14
C SER A 166 7.13 -26.97 -4.81
N LEU A 167 6.90 -28.29 -4.82
CA LEU A 167 6.66 -29.07 -3.61
C LEU A 167 7.89 -29.85 -3.12
N PHE A 168 8.81 -30.13 -4.00
CA PHE A 168 10.01 -30.94 -3.73
C PHE A 168 11.27 -30.16 -4.14
N PRO A 169 11.70 -29.16 -3.33
CA PRO A 169 12.89 -28.38 -3.63
C PRO A 169 14.12 -29.30 -3.68
N PRO A 170 15.03 -29.08 -4.66
CA PRO A 170 16.23 -29.88 -4.79
C PRO A 170 17.15 -29.73 -3.57
N GLY A 171 17.92 -30.79 -3.28
CA GLY A 171 18.91 -30.78 -2.18
C GLY A 171 18.40 -31.20 -0.81
N VAL A 172 17.10 -31.51 -0.67
CA VAL A 172 16.51 -31.96 0.61
C VAL A 172 16.60 -33.49 0.73
N PRO A 173 17.08 -34.04 1.86
CA PRO A 173 17.05 -35.50 2.13
C PRO A 173 15.63 -36.07 2.06
N LYS A 174 15.45 -37.25 1.47
CA LYS A 174 14.14 -37.88 1.23
C LYS A 174 13.25 -37.98 2.47
N ALA A 175 13.84 -38.21 3.64
CA ALA A 175 13.08 -38.32 4.90
C ALA A 175 12.45 -36.99 5.34
N LEU A 176 13.03 -35.84 4.97
CA LEU A 176 12.54 -34.51 5.33
C LEU A 176 11.38 -34.04 4.43
N TYR A 177 11.15 -34.65 3.26
CA TYR A 177 10.03 -34.26 2.40
C TYR A 177 8.67 -34.44 3.05
N LEU A 178 8.55 -35.32 4.03
CA LEU A 178 7.30 -35.50 4.78
C LEU A 178 6.88 -34.22 5.50
N ILE A 179 7.85 -33.40 5.93
CA ILE A 179 7.61 -32.13 6.63
C ILE A 179 7.70 -30.96 5.66
N VAL A 180 8.67 -30.96 4.75
CA VAL A 180 8.93 -29.84 3.82
C VAL A 180 7.79 -29.70 2.80
N THR A 181 7.28 -30.79 2.24
CA THR A 181 6.24 -30.72 1.20
C THR A 181 4.94 -30.02 1.67
N PRO A 182 4.37 -30.35 2.85
CA PRO A 182 3.24 -29.56 3.36
C PRO A 182 3.56 -28.09 3.58
N ILE A 183 4.74 -27.79 4.11
CA ILE A 183 5.16 -26.38 4.35
C ILE A 183 5.27 -25.63 3.02
N GLU A 184 5.91 -26.21 2.01
CA GLU A 184 6.01 -25.59 0.68
C GLU A 184 4.65 -25.43 0.00
N PHE A 185 3.75 -26.40 0.14
CA PHE A 185 2.39 -26.29 -0.35
C PHE A 185 1.68 -25.07 0.25
N PHE A 186 1.66 -24.95 1.57
CA PHE A 186 1.06 -23.79 2.25
C PHE A 186 1.78 -22.49 1.89
N SER A 187 3.11 -22.51 1.81
CA SER A 187 3.93 -21.36 1.44
C SER A 187 3.54 -20.83 0.06
N VAL A 188 3.63 -21.65 -0.98
CA VAL A 188 3.43 -21.24 -2.38
C VAL A 188 1.98 -20.87 -2.67
N PHE A 189 1.02 -21.66 -2.18
CA PHE A 189 -0.38 -21.48 -2.59
C PHE A 189 -1.19 -20.59 -1.67
N ILE A 190 -0.80 -20.41 -0.41
CA ILE A 190 -1.57 -19.64 0.56
C ILE A 190 -0.77 -18.47 1.11
N ILE A 191 0.43 -18.70 1.64
CA ILE A 191 1.17 -17.68 2.39
C ILE A 191 1.67 -16.56 1.45
N ARG A 192 2.21 -16.89 0.28
CA ARG A 192 2.71 -15.88 -0.67
C ARG A 192 1.64 -14.86 -1.06
N PRO A 193 0.45 -15.24 -1.59
CA PRO A 193 -0.57 -14.26 -1.94
C PRO A 193 -1.13 -13.53 -0.71
N LEU A 194 -1.34 -14.25 0.39
CA LEU A 194 -1.85 -13.65 1.62
C LEU A 194 -0.88 -12.62 2.21
N SER A 195 0.41 -12.93 2.25
CA SER A 195 1.45 -12.04 2.74
C SER A 195 1.56 -10.76 1.91
N LEU A 196 1.45 -10.85 0.58
CA LEU A 196 1.40 -9.69 -0.31
C LEU A 196 0.20 -8.79 -0.01
N ALA A 197 -1.00 -9.38 0.14
CA ALA A 197 -2.22 -8.65 0.43
C ALA A 197 -2.19 -7.99 1.81
N ILE A 198 -1.80 -8.75 2.85
CA ILE A 198 -1.74 -8.24 4.23
C ILE A 198 -0.71 -7.11 4.34
N ARG A 199 0.44 -7.21 3.68
CA ARG A 199 1.47 -6.18 3.73
C ARG A 199 0.96 -4.85 3.19
N LEU A 200 0.29 -4.85 2.04
CA LEU A 200 -0.29 -3.65 1.45
C LEU A 200 -1.40 -3.06 2.33
N TRP A 201 -2.28 -3.92 2.84
CA TRP A 201 -3.37 -3.53 3.73
C TRP A 201 -2.89 -3.01 5.08
N ALA A 202 -2.02 -3.75 5.78
CA ALA A 202 -1.60 -3.42 7.13
C ALA A 202 -0.78 -2.12 7.18
N ASN A 203 0.08 -1.91 6.18
CA ASN A 203 0.85 -0.68 6.08
C ASN A 203 -0.06 0.55 5.96
N MET A 204 -1.07 0.49 5.09
CA MET A 204 -2.03 1.57 4.89
C MET A 204 -2.88 1.83 6.14
N VAL A 205 -3.34 0.75 6.83
CA VAL A 205 -4.12 0.90 8.07
C VAL A 205 -3.28 1.52 9.18
N ALA A 206 -2.04 1.04 9.35
CA ALA A 206 -1.14 1.54 10.39
C ALA A 206 -0.76 3.01 10.18
N GLY A 207 -0.39 3.39 8.94
CA GLY A 207 -0.03 4.75 8.56
C GLY A 207 -1.18 5.73 8.81
N HIS A 208 -2.36 5.39 8.30
CA HIS A 208 -3.54 6.24 8.48
C HIS A 208 -3.91 6.45 9.97
N LEU A 209 -3.86 5.39 10.77
CA LEU A 209 -4.13 5.49 12.20
C LEU A 209 -3.11 6.39 12.90
N LEU A 210 -1.82 6.33 12.52
CA LEU A 210 -0.79 7.22 13.05
C LEU A 210 -1.04 8.68 12.67
N LEU A 211 -1.34 8.96 11.40
CA LEU A 211 -1.65 10.32 10.93
C LEU A 211 -2.87 10.89 11.66
N VAL A 212 -3.97 10.13 11.76
CA VAL A 212 -5.17 10.55 12.48
C VAL A 212 -4.89 10.76 13.97
N THR A 213 -4.10 9.89 14.60
CA THR A 213 -3.74 10.03 16.02
C THR A 213 -3.02 11.34 16.30
N PHE A 214 -1.99 11.67 15.53
CA PHE A 214 -1.26 12.92 15.69
C PHE A 214 -2.11 14.15 15.34
N ALA A 215 -2.98 14.06 14.34
CA ALA A 215 -3.91 15.12 13.96
C ALA A 215 -4.91 15.43 15.10
N VAL A 216 -5.55 14.38 15.65
CA VAL A 216 -6.51 14.53 16.77
C VAL A 216 -5.82 15.05 18.02
N LEU A 217 -4.63 14.54 18.33
CA LEU A 217 -3.85 14.99 19.49
C LEU A 217 -3.44 16.46 19.35
N SER A 218 -2.95 16.86 18.19
CA SER A 218 -2.60 18.25 17.90
C SER A 218 -3.81 19.17 18.02
N ALA A 219 -4.94 18.82 17.43
CA ALA A 219 -6.19 19.60 17.49
C ALA A 219 -6.70 19.75 18.93
N THR A 220 -6.70 18.66 19.72
CA THR A 220 -7.19 18.69 21.10
C THR A 220 -6.29 19.53 22.01
N LEU A 221 -4.98 19.45 21.83
CA LEU A 221 -4.03 20.22 22.63
C LEU A 221 -3.99 21.70 22.23
N TRP A 222 -4.38 22.04 21.00
CA TRP A 222 -4.46 23.42 20.53
C TRP A 222 -5.41 24.27 21.39
N ASP A 223 -6.57 23.73 21.74
CA ASP A 223 -7.57 24.42 22.54
C ASP A 223 -7.18 24.56 24.02
N SER A 224 -6.26 23.73 24.51
CA SER A 224 -5.87 23.71 25.93
C SER A 224 -4.50 24.34 26.19
N THR A 225 -3.53 24.09 25.33
CA THR A 225 -2.13 24.55 25.51
C THR A 225 -1.47 24.64 24.15
N TYR A 226 -1.37 25.86 23.60
CA TYR A 226 -0.73 26.07 22.29
C TYR A 226 0.67 25.44 22.16
N VAL A 227 1.48 25.55 23.23
CA VAL A 227 2.84 24.96 23.27
C VAL A 227 2.79 23.44 23.21
N GLY A 228 1.80 22.80 23.86
CA GLY A 228 1.63 21.36 23.87
C GLY A 228 1.21 20.79 22.49
N ALA A 229 0.54 21.58 21.66
CA ALA A 229 0.11 21.18 20.33
C ALA A 229 1.26 21.12 19.31
N ILE A 230 2.35 21.85 19.54
CA ILE A 230 3.48 21.96 18.59
C ILE A 230 4.14 20.59 18.35
N ALA A 231 4.36 19.80 19.38
CA ALA A 231 5.03 18.51 19.26
C ALA A 231 4.21 17.50 18.42
N PRO A 232 2.91 17.26 18.69
CA PRO A 232 2.09 16.41 17.81
C PRO A 232 1.94 16.95 16.38
N ALA A 233 1.86 18.28 16.20
CA ALA A 233 1.81 18.88 14.87
C ALA A 233 3.11 18.63 14.08
N ALA A 234 4.27 18.80 14.73
CA ALA A 234 5.56 18.48 14.11
C ALA A 234 5.66 16.99 13.76
N MET A 235 5.21 16.10 14.67
CA MET A 235 5.16 14.66 14.39
C MET A 235 4.22 14.31 13.24
N LEU A 236 3.08 14.99 13.09
CA LEU A 236 2.18 14.81 11.96
C LEU A 236 2.89 15.11 10.64
N VAL A 237 3.65 16.22 10.56
CA VAL A 237 4.42 16.57 9.35
C VAL A 237 5.49 15.52 9.06
N ILE A 238 6.23 15.07 10.07
CA ILE A 238 7.26 14.04 9.93
C ILE A 238 6.63 12.72 9.46
N MET A 239 5.51 12.29 10.06
CA MET A 239 4.81 11.07 9.66
C MET A 239 4.23 11.18 8.25
N THR A 240 3.73 12.36 7.85
CA THR A 240 3.28 12.59 6.47
C THR A 240 4.42 12.41 5.46
N ALA A 241 5.61 12.96 5.77
CA ALA A 241 6.79 12.76 4.92
C ALA A 241 7.24 11.29 4.90
N PHE A 242 7.18 10.61 6.04
CA PHE A 242 7.48 9.19 6.16
C PHE A 242 6.53 8.33 5.32
N GLU A 243 5.21 8.63 5.31
CA GLU A 243 4.22 7.91 4.51
C GLU A 243 4.45 8.04 3.00
N ILE A 244 5.04 9.13 2.51
CA ILE A 244 5.44 9.26 1.10
C ILE A 244 6.52 8.21 0.76
N VAL A 245 7.53 8.10 1.61
CA VAL A 245 8.60 7.10 1.44
C VAL A 245 8.04 5.68 1.53
N VAL A 246 7.16 5.44 2.48
CA VAL A 246 6.52 4.14 2.69
C VAL A 246 5.63 3.77 1.49
N SER A 247 4.89 4.72 0.92
CA SER A 247 4.09 4.52 -0.30
C SER A 247 4.95 4.06 -1.48
N PHE A 248 6.12 4.66 -1.65
CA PHE A 248 7.08 4.24 -2.69
C PHE A 248 7.66 2.85 -2.39
N LEU A 249 8.15 2.62 -1.16
CA LEU A 249 8.70 1.33 -0.74
C LEU A 249 7.68 0.21 -0.89
N GLN A 250 6.42 0.45 -0.58
CA GLN A 250 5.36 -0.54 -0.70
C GLN A 250 5.11 -0.94 -2.16
N ALA A 251 5.07 0.03 -3.08
CA ALA A 251 4.97 -0.24 -4.51
C ALA A 251 6.20 -1.03 -5.01
N PHE A 252 7.40 -0.66 -4.56
CA PHE A 252 8.64 -1.35 -4.89
C PHE A 252 8.65 -2.79 -4.38
N ILE A 253 8.35 -3.01 -3.08
CA ILE A 253 8.37 -4.34 -2.46
C ILE A 253 7.31 -5.26 -3.09
N PHE A 254 6.12 -4.75 -3.37
CA PHE A 254 5.08 -5.55 -4.00
C PHE A 254 5.51 -5.99 -5.41
N THR A 255 6.09 -5.08 -6.18
CA THR A 255 6.52 -5.33 -7.56
C THR A 255 7.73 -6.27 -7.62
N ILE A 256 8.74 -6.08 -6.75
CA ILE A 256 9.92 -6.96 -6.73
C ILE A 256 9.56 -8.38 -6.28
N LEU A 257 8.68 -8.55 -5.30
CA LEU A 257 8.22 -9.88 -4.89
C LEU A 257 7.41 -10.55 -6.00
N THR A 258 6.58 -9.79 -6.72
CA THR A 258 5.89 -10.32 -7.92
C THR A 258 6.89 -10.80 -8.96
N ALA A 259 7.93 -10.01 -9.24
CA ALA A 259 8.97 -10.38 -10.20
C ALA A 259 9.76 -11.62 -9.73
N VAL A 260 10.09 -11.72 -8.44
CA VAL A 260 10.75 -12.91 -7.85
C VAL A 260 9.88 -14.15 -8.00
N TYR A 261 8.58 -14.07 -7.73
CA TYR A 261 7.67 -15.21 -7.88
C TYR A 261 7.50 -15.62 -9.34
N MET A 262 7.42 -14.65 -10.26
CA MET A 262 7.37 -14.91 -11.68
C MET A 262 8.70 -15.50 -12.19
N GLY A 263 9.84 -14.97 -11.72
CA GLY A 263 11.17 -15.46 -12.08
C GLY A 263 11.40 -16.92 -11.65
N GLY A 264 11.08 -17.25 -10.41
CA GLY A 264 11.16 -18.64 -9.91
C GLY A 264 10.18 -19.60 -10.63
N ALA A 265 9.06 -19.10 -11.15
CA ALA A 265 8.15 -19.90 -11.97
C ALA A 265 8.67 -20.13 -13.41
N ILE A 266 9.47 -19.19 -13.94
CA ILE A 266 10.08 -19.30 -15.28
C ILE A 266 11.36 -20.13 -15.27
N HIS A 267 12.23 -19.87 -14.30
CA HIS A 267 13.51 -20.53 -14.12
C HIS A 267 13.51 -21.26 -12.78
N PRO A 268 13.10 -22.54 -12.72
CA PRO A 268 13.24 -23.32 -11.51
C PRO A 268 14.73 -23.46 -11.19
N GLU A 269 15.10 -23.17 -9.96
CA GLU A 269 16.47 -23.47 -9.48
C GLU A 269 16.66 -24.98 -9.48
N HIS A 270 17.57 -25.44 -10.32
CA HIS A 270 17.97 -26.85 -10.43
C HIS A 270 19.05 -27.19 -9.41
#